data_2a0b3b55f74bc9b3a48a4e7abc22a4d6
#
_entry.id   2a0b3b55f74bc9b3a48a4e7abc22a4d6
#
_cell.length_a   1.000
_cell.length_b   1.000
_cell.length_c   1.000
_cell.angle_alpha   90.00
_cell.angle_beta   90.00
_cell.angle_gamma   90.00
#
_symmetry.space_group_name_H-M   'P 1'
#
loop_
_entity.id
_entity.type
_entity.pdbx_description
1 polymer ?
#
loop_
_entity_poly.entity_id
_entity_poly.type
_entity_poly.pdbx_seq_one_letter_code
_entity_poly.pdbx_strand_id
1 'polypeptide(L)'
;MNKFTPARHTLRRSVDEITEGRRLRRMRKADWSRRLVQENRLTVDDLIWPIFLIEGEDRAEPVASMPGVFRLSVDRAVREAERAAKLGIPALATFPNVDLSLRDQTGSHILDPDNLINRASRAIKAAVPEIGIITDAALDPFTSHGHDGILRDGIIVNDETVEQVSAAAVVQAAAGADIIAPSDMMDGRIGAIRDALDANGFGDVAIMSYATKFASAFYGPYREAIGTQGLLKGDKKTYYIDHANTDEAVREAEQDLAEGADMLMVKPGLPYLDIIRRLKDEFAMPTFAYQVSGEYAMIEAAAANGWLDGEKAMLESLLAFKRAGCDGILTYYAPRVAEMLRG
;
A
#
# COMPACT_ATOMS: atom_id res chain seq x y z
N MET A 1 15.83 -43.61 45.34
CA MET A 1 15.76 -42.45 44.43
C MET A 1 17.12 -42.26 43.78
N ASN A 2 17.32 -42.80 42.59
CA ASN A 2 18.59 -42.60 41.85
C ASN A 2 18.61 -41.17 41.31
N LYS A 3 19.52 -40.34 41.83
CA LYS A 3 19.78 -39.01 41.30
C LYS A 3 20.50 -39.20 39.95
N PHE A 4 19.78 -38.98 38.87
CA PHE A 4 20.37 -38.89 37.54
C PHE A 4 21.27 -37.65 37.49
N THR A 5 22.59 -37.85 37.51
CA THR A 5 23.57 -36.78 37.27
C THR A 5 23.90 -36.86 35.77
N PRO A 6 23.51 -35.86 34.98
CA PRO A 6 23.86 -35.92 33.55
C PRO A 6 25.36 -35.87 33.39
N ALA A 7 25.90 -36.81 32.64
CA ALA A 7 27.32 -36.82 32.26
C ALA A 7 27.67 -35.47 31.59
N ARG A 8 28.70 -34.75 32.09
CA ARG A 8 29.22 -33.58 31.38
C ARG A 8 29.76 -34.06 30.03
N HIS A 9 28.99 -33.78 28.98
CA HIS A 9 29.49 -33.94 27.61
C HIS A 9 30.65 -33.00 27.40
N THR A 10 31.86 -33.50 27.51
CA THR A 10 33.06 -32.83 27.06
C THR A 10 33.01 -32.79 25.52
N LEU A 11 32.89 -31.65 24.95
CA LEU A 11 32.99 -31.50 23.49
C LEU A 11 34.34 -32.06 23.04
N ARG A 12 34.35 -32.91 22.00
CA ARG A 12 35.59 -33.48 21.42
C ARG A 12 36.48 -32.42 20.77
N ARG A 13 35.89 -31.29 20.37
CA ARG A 13 36.56 -30.06 19.87
C ARG A 13 36.10 -28.86 20.68
N SER A 14 36.94 -27.85 20.82
CA SER A 14 36.57 -26.57 21.41
C SER A 14 35.52 -25.87 20.55
N VAL A 15 34.76 -24.94 21.15
CA VAL A 15 33.79 -24.13 20.39
C VAL A 15 34.49 -23.31 19.30
N ASP A 16 35.71 -22.83 19.54
CA ASP A 16 36.48 -22.05 18.55
C ASP A 16 36.93 -22.93 17.37
N GLU A 17 37.30 -24.17 17.59
CA GLU A 17 37.59 -25.13 16.52
C GLU A 17 36.35 -25.51 15.71
N ILE A 18 35.16 -25.63 16.37
CA ILE A 18 33.92 -25.93 15.69
C ILE A 18 33.47 -24.75 14.84
N THR A 19 33.64 -23.53 15.31
CA THR A 19 33.16 -22.28 14.65
C THR A 19 34.23 -21.65 13.76
N GLU A 20 35.40 -22.26 13.63
CA GLU A 20 36.57 -21.68 12.94
C GLU A 20 36.91 -20.27 13.44
N GLY A 21 36.74 -20.02 14.75
CA GLY A 21 36.92 -18.72 15.37
C GLY A 21 35.79 -17.69 15.12
N ARG A 22 34.82 -18.05 14.33
CA ARG A 22 33.65 -17.15 14.05
C ARG A 22 32.62 -17.27 15.15
N ARG A 23 32.40 -16.19 15.92
CA ARG A 23 31.40 -16.12 16.97
C ARG A 23 30.38 -14.99 16.64
N LEU A 24 29.38 -15.32 15.87
CA LEU A 24 28.37 -14.35 15.38
C LEU A 24 27.61 -13.60 16.49
N ARG A 25 27.53 -14.19 17.71
CA ARG A 25 26.90 -13.51 18.87
C ARG A 25 27.71 -12.32 19.40
N ARG A 26 28.98 -12.13 18.99
CA ARG A 26 29.79 -10.99 19.42
C ARG A 26 29.13 -9.66 19.13
N MET A 27 28.49 -9.53 17.96
CA MET A 27 27.80 -8.32 17.53
C MET A 27 26.42 -8.11 18.20
N ARG A 28 25.89 -9.13 18.90
CA ARG A 28 24.58 -9.08 19.57
C ARG A 28 24.66 -8.76 21.04
N LYS A 29 25.85 -8.68 21.65
CA LYS A 29 26.09 -8.66 23.11
C LYS A 29 25.55 -7.41 23.81
N ALA A 30 25.48 -6.29 23.12
CA ALA A 30 25.09 -5.01 23.70
C ALA A 30 24.25 -4.22 22.70
N ASP A 31 23.47 -3.25 23.22
CA ASP A 31 22.58 -2.44 22.40
C ASP A 31 23.35 -1.63 21.34
N TRP A 32 24.40 -0.92 21.75
CA TRP A 32 25.22 -0.14 20.82
C TRP A 32 25.78 -0.98 19.68
N SER A 33 26.20 -2.24 19.95
CA SER A 33 26.76 -3.11 18.92
C SER A 33 25.68 -3.62 17.96
N ARG A 34 24.45 -3.90 18.45
CA ARG A 34 23.33 -4.24 17.59
C ARG A 34 22.95 -3.07 16.68
N ARG A 35 22.85 -1.85 17.23
CA ARG A 35 22.56 -0.62 16.45
C ARG A 35 23.64 -0.33 15.41
N LEU A 36 24.91 -0.59 15.72
CA LEU A 36 26.04 -0.34 14.83
C LEU A 36 25.97 -1.22 13.56
N VAL A 37 25.52 -2.47 13.70
CA VAL A 37 25.47 -3.45 12.61
C VAL A 37 24.08 -3.62 12.02
N GLN A 38 23.14 -2.77 12.38
CA GLN A 38 21.78 -2.77 11.83
C GLN A 38 21.81 -2.39 10.35
N GLU A 39 21.38 -3.30 9.49
CA GLU A 39 21.44 -3.15 8.02
C GLU A 39 20.32 -2.27 7.47
N ASN A 40 19.13 -2.35 8.09
CA ASN A 40 17.96 -1.61 7.62
C ASN A 40 17.43 -0.71 8.73
N ARG A 41 16.95 0.46 8.35
CA ARG A 41 16.31 1.42 9.25
C ARG A 41 14.98 1.87 8.66
N LEU A 42 14.01 2.08 9.52
CA LEU A 42 12.75 2.71 9.18
C LEU A 42 12.87 4.20 9.52
N THR A 43 12.50 5.05 8.58
CA THR A 43 12.46 6.51 8.73
C THR A 43 11.06 7.01 8.40
N VAL A 44 10.77 8.27 8.70
CA VAL A 44 9.49 8.86 8.32
C VAL A 44 9.32 8.98 6.81
N ASP A 45 10.44 9.11 6.08
CA ASP A 45 10.45 9.23 4.61
C ASP A 45 10.03 7.92 3.91
N ASP A 46 10.00 6.81 4.66
CA ASP A 46 9.51 5.52 4.16
C ASP A 46 7.97 5.38 4.21
N LEU A 47 7.27 6.33 4.82
CA LEU A 47 5.85 6.20 5.16
C LEU A 47 4.97 6.95 4.16
N ILE A 48 3.97 6.26 3.61
CA ILE A 48 2.86 6.84 2.85
C ILE A 48 1.58 6.57 3.64
N TRP A 49 0.79 7.63 3.90
CA TRP A 49 -0.43 7.47 4.70
C TRP A 49 -1.68 7.33 3.82
N PRO A 50 -2.31 6.14 3.76
CA PRO A 50 -3.61 5.95 3.12
C PRO A 50 -4.73 6.60 3.93
N ILE A 51 -5.54 7.46 3.31
CA ILE A 51 -6.71 8.09 3.91
C ILE A 51 -7.98 7.77 3.12
N PHE A 52 -9.09 7.54 3.85
CA PHE A 52 -10.39 7.34 3.25
C PHE A 52 -11.19 8.65 3.28
N LEU A 53 -11.84 8.96 2.17
CA LEU A 53 -12.65 10.17 2.00
C LEU A 53 -14.13 9.84 2.06
N ILE A 54 -14.94 10.74 2.60
CA ILE A 54 -16.40 10.66 2.65
C ILE A 54 -17.01 12.04 2.38
N GLU A 55 -18.23 12.07 1.87
CA GLU A 55 -18.99 13.31 1.70
C GLU A 55 -19.41 13.92 3.03
N GLY A 56 -19.55 15.24 3.04
CA GLY A 56 -20.01 16.02 4.19
C GLY A 56 -19.01 17.09 4.63
N GLU A 57 -19.30 17.68 5.78
CA GLU A 57 -18.50 18.72 6.42
C GLU A 57 -18.24 18.32 7.87
N ASP A 58 -17.01 18.53 8.35
CA ASP A 58 -16.51 18.22 9.70
C ASP A 58 -16.81 16.77 10.17
N ARG A 59 -16.81 15.82 9.20
CA ARG A 59 -17.09 14.39 9.47
C ARG A 59 -15.82 13.58 9.60
N ALA A 60 -15.78 12.77 10.64
CA ALA A 60 -14.80 11.67 10.83
C ALA A 60 -15.58 10.44 11.27
N GLU A 61 -15.76 9.48 10.36
CA GLU A 61 -16.54 8.27 10.59
C GLU A 61 -15.59 7.08 10.76
N PRO A 62 -15.62 6.37 11.91
CA PRO A 62 -14.71 5.26 12.14
C PRO A 62 -14.99 4.08 11.20
N VAL A 63 -13.93 3.40 10.75
CA VAL A 63 -14.03 2.11 10.06
C VAL A 63 -14.00 1.01 11.13
N ALA A 64 -15.12 0.31 11.33
CA ALA A 64 -15.29 -0.60 12.47
C ALA A 64 -14.23 -1.73 12.51
N SER A 65 -13.88 -2.26 11.34
CA SER A 65 -12.86 -3.32 11.20
C SER A 65 -11.41 -2.83 11.27
N MET A 66 -11.19 -1.50 11.38
CA MET A 66 -9.85 -0.89 11.40
C MET A 66 -9.74 0.13 12.54
N PRO A 67 -9.47 -0.30 13.78
CA PRO A 67 -9.39 0.60 14.93
C PRO A 67 -8.46 1.79 14.70
N GLY A 68 -8.94 3.02 14.96
CA GLY A 68 -8.16 4.25 14.76
C GLY A 68 -8.11 4.78 13.31
N VAL A 69 -8.73 4.09 12.35
CA VAL A 69 -8.85 4.55 10.97
C VAL A 69 -10.26 5.14 10.74
N PHE A 70 -10.33 6.26 10.03
CA PHE A 70 -11.56 7.00 9.79
C PHE A 70 -11.76 7.30 8.31
N ARG A 71 -13.03 7.41 7.90
CA ARG A 71 -13.42 8.11 6.67
C ARG A 71 -13.55 9.59 7.02
N LEU A 72 -12.96 10.46 6.23
CA LEU A 72 -12.81 11.88 6.52
C LEU A 72 -13.51 12.72 5.45
N SER A 73 -14.26 13.74 5.85
CA SER A 73 -14.69 14.78 4.92
C SER A 73 -13.47 15.57 4.40
N VAL A 74 -13.65 16.28 3.28
CA VAL A 74 -12.54 17.00 2.62
C VAL A 74 -11.83 17.97 3.57
N ASP A 75 -12.58 18.74 4.36
CA ASP A 75 -12.00 19.66 5.36
C ASP A 75 -11.23 18.95 6.47
N ARG A 76 -11.67 17.75 6.88
CA ARG A 76 -10.94 16.92 7.83
C ARG A 76 -9.69 16.31 7.19
N ALA A 77 -9.77 15.87 5.93
CA ALA A 77 -8.62 15.36 5.20
C ALA A 77 -7.52 16.43 5.05
N VAL A 78 -7.89 17.70 4.84
CA VAL A 78 -6.93 18.82 4.84
C VAL A 78 -6.22 18.95 6.19
N ARG A 79 -6.94 18.87 7.32
CA ARG A 79 -6.32 18.92 8.65
C ARG A 79 -5.35 17.76 8.90
N GLU A 80 -5.70 16.57 8.42
CA GLU A 80 -4.80 15.42 8.52
C GLU A 80 -3.60 15.54 7.56
N ALA A 81 -3.75 16.17 6.41
CA ALA A 81 -2.62 16.50 5.54
C ALA A 81 -1.65 17.50 6.21
N GLU A 82 -2.15 18.53 6.88
CA GLU A 82 -1.33 19.44 7.69
C GLU A 82 -0.61 18.70 8.82
N ARG A 83 -1.27 17.74 9.46
CA ARG A 83 -0.66 16.89 10.50
C ARG A 83 0.42 15.99 9.90
N ALA A 84 0.17 15.37 8.75
CA ALA A 84 1.13 14.52 8.05
C ALA A 84 2.40 15.31 7.69
N ALA A 85 2.26 16.51 7.11
CA ALA A 85 3.38 17.38 6.80
C ALA A 85 4.17 17.78 8.06
N LYS A 86 3.49 18.13 9.16
CA LYS A 86 4.13 18.40 10.45
C LYS A 86 4.87 17.19 10.99
N LEU A 87 4.40 15.98 10.75
CA LEU A 87 5.07 14.72 11.10
C LEU A 87 6.18 14.34 10.12
N GLY A 88 6.34 15.04 9.03
CA GLY A 88 7.34 14.77 7.99
C GLY A 88 6.98 13.59 7.07
N ILE A 89 5.71 13.14 7.09
CA ILE A 89 5.22 12.11 6.16
C ILE A 89 5.21 12.71 4.75
N PRO A 90 5.88 12.10 3.76
CA PRO A 90 6.08 12.73 2.46
C PRO A 90 4.82 12.73 1.58
N ALA A 91 3.94 11.74 1.71
CA ALA A 91 2.79 11.60 0.81
C ALA A 91 1.55 10.98 1.47
N LEU A 92 0.40 11.34 0.92
CA LEU A 92 -0.90 10.73 1.23
C LEU A 92 -1.39 9.94 0.01
N ALA A 93 -2.02 8.78 0.26
CA ALA A 93 -2.76 8.04 -0.76
C ALA A 93 -4.27 8.14 -0.47
N THR A 94 -5.07 8.64 -1.41
CA THR A 94 -6.48 8.97 -1.18
C THR A 94 -7.43 7.96 -1.80
N PHE A 95 -8.42 7.49 -1.02
CA PHE A 95 -9.41 6.50 -1.43
C PHE A 95 -10.83 6.98 -1.08
N PRO A 96 -11.76 7.08 -2.05
CA PRO A 96 -13.09 7.61 -1.80
C PRO A 96 -14.07 6.55 -1.34
N ASN A 97 -14.97 6.92 -0.45
CA ASN A 97 -16.23 6.22 -0.23
C ASN A 97 -17.32 6.98 -1.00
N VAL A 98 -17.58 6.52 -2.21
CA VAL A 98 -18.57 7.15 -3.10
C VAL A 98 -19.97 6.73 -2.71
N ASP A 99 -20.93 7.68 -2.73
CA ASP A 99 -22.34 7.38 -2.49
C ASP A 99 -22.88 6.38 -3.53
N LEU A 100 -23.72 5.45 -3.09
CA LEU A 100 -24.28 4.43 -3.97
C LEU A 100 -25.09 5.00 -5.14
N SER A 101 -25.72 6.16 -4.96
CA SER A 101 -26.49 6.84 -6.02
C SER A 101 -25.63 7.40 -7.16
N LEU A 102 -24.32 7.56 -6.93
CA LEU A 102 -23.35 8.05 -7.91
C LEU A 102 -22.59 6.90 -8.59
N ARG A 103 -22.86 5.65 -8.19
CA ARG A 103 -22.21 4.48 -8.79
C ARG A 103 -23.06 3.92 -9.93
N ASP A 104 -22.40 3.62 -11.03
CA ASP A 104 -23.04 2.98 -12.19
C ASP A 104 -22.28 1.73 -12.66
N GLN A 105 -22.69 1.13 -13.76
CA GLN A 105 -22.04 -0.09 -14.28
C GLN A 105 -20.66 0.15 -14.87
N THR A 106 -20.38 1.37 -15.26
CA THR A 106 -19.09 1.75 -15.88
C THR A 106 -18.17 2.50 -14.90
N GLY A 107 -18.68 2.93 -13.74
CA GLY A 107 -17.92 3.78 -12.83
C GLY A 107 -17.68 5.19 -13.36
N SER A 108 -18.61 5.71 -14.20
CA SER A 108 -18.42 6.95 -14.95
C SER A 108 -18.15 8.18 -14.10
N HIS A 109 -18.59 8.18 -12.82
CA HIS A 109 -18.35 9.29 -11.88
C HIS A 109 -16.86 9.51 -11.55
N ILE A 110 -15.96 8.56 -11.87
CA ILE A 110 -14.51 8.78 -11.76
C ILE A 110 -14.03 9.93 -12.66
N LEU A 111 -14.73 10.16 -13.79
CA LEU A 111 -14.41 11.20 -14.77
C LEU A 111 -14.94 12.59 -14.40
N ASP A 112 -15.76 12.69 -13.35
CA ASP A 112 -16.26 13.98 -12.87
C ASP A 112 -15.10 14.79 -12.25
N PRO A 113 -14.75 15.98 -12.77
CA PRO A 113 -13.69 16.80 -12.21
C PRO A 113 -14.00 17.25 -10.77
N ASP A 114 -15.25 17.22 -10.34
CA ASP A 114 -15.67 17.59 -9.00
C ASP A 114 -16.05 16.40 -8.10
N ASN A 115 -15.65 15.19 -8.47
CA ASN A 115 -15.79 14.04 -7.60
C ASN A 115 -14.96 14.20 -6.31
N LEU A 116 -15.23 13.36 -5.33
CA LEU A 116 -14.68 13.47 -3.98
C LEU A 116 -13.13 13.46 -3.93
N ILE A 117 -12.47 12.60 -4.75
CA ILE A 117 -11.00 12.55 -4.82
C ILE A 117 -10.43 13.87 -5.35
N ASN A 118 -11.00 14.36 -6.45
CA ASN A 118 -10.51 15.54 -7.14
C ASN A 118 -10.70 16.81 -6.29
N ARG A 119 -11.82 16.93 -5.60
CA ARG A 119 -12.05 18.03 -4.63
C ARG A 119 -11.07 17.97 -3.47
N ALA A 120 -10.82 16.76 -2.92
CA ALA A 120 -9.88 16.57 -1.84
C ALA A 120 -8.43 16.90 -2.29
N SER A 121 -8.01 16.44 -3.47
CA SER A 121 -6.67 16.74 -4.02
C SER A 121 -6.45 18.24 -4.16
N ARG A 122 -7.40 18.97 -4.77
CA ARG A 122 -7.31 20.43 -4.88
C ARG A 122 -7.24 21.12 -3.52
N ALA A 123 -8.09 20.72 -2.58
CA ALA A 123 -8.12 21.33 -1.25
C ALA A 123 -6.84 21.07 -0.44
N ILE A 124 -6.32 19.85 -0.49
CA ILE A 124 -5.06 19.49 0.18
C ILE A 124 -3.89 20.25 -0.47
N LYS A 125 -3.79 20.26 -1.79
CA LYS A 125 -2.70 21.00 -2.48
C LYS A 125 -2.73 22.50 -2.23
N ALA A 126 -3.92 23.08 -2.10
CA ALA A 126 -4.07 24.50 -1.76
C ALA A 126 -3.60 24.81 -0.32
N ALA A 127 -3.78 23.88 0.63
CA ALA A 127 -3.43 24.09 2.04
C ALA A 127 -1.99 23.61 2.36
N VAL A 128 -1.52 22.54 1.73
CA VAL A 128 -0.23 21.88 2.01
C VAL A 128 0.43 21.51 0.67
N PRO A 129 0.93 22.48 -0.09
CA PRO A 129 1.46 22.24 -1.45
C PRO A 129 2.67 21.30 -1.49
N GLU A 130 3.39 21.17 -0.38
CA GLU A 130 4.60 20.36 -0.27
C GLU A 130 4.32 18.86 -0.07
N ILE A 131 3.09 18.44 0.32
CA ILE A 131 2.79 17.03 0.51
C ILE A 131 2.44 16.37 -0.83
N GLY A 132 3.02 15.19 -1.09
CA GLY A 132 2.68 14.38 -2.26
C GLY A 132 1.27 13.80 -2.18
N ILE A 133 0.52 13.86 -3.28
CA ILE A 133 -0.80 13.23 -3.41
C ILE A 133 -0.73 12.08 -4.39
N ILE A 134 -1.08 10.89 -3.91
CA ILE A 134 -1.20 9.68 -4.70
C ILE A 134 -2.69 9.37 -4.86
N THR A 135 -3.17 9.22 -6.08
CA THR A 135 -4.56 8.84 -6.37
C THR A 135 -4.64 7.49 -7.05
N ASP A 136 -5.65 6.71 -6.69
CA ASP A 136 -5.92 5.42 -7.32
C ASP A 136 -6.78 5.61 -8.58
N ALA A 137 -6.33 5.11 -9.73
CA ALA A 137 -7.08 5.10 -10.97
C ALA A 137 -7.73 3.72 -11.18
N ALA A 138 -8.69 3.37 -10.33
CA ALA A 138 -9.47 2.13 -10.41
C ALA A 138 -10.95 2.39 -10.23
N LEU A 139 -11.80 1.53 -10.80
CA LEU A 139 -13.24 1.79 -10.86
C LEU A 139 -14.03 1.21 -9.67
N ASP A 140 -13.47 0.39 -8.81
CA ASP A 140 -14.21 -0.31 -7.74
C ASP A 140 -14.96 0.62 -6.75
N PRO A 141 -14.50 1.84 -6.41
CA PRO A 141 -15.30 2.76 -5.60
C PRO A 141 -16.48 3.37 -6.37
N PHE A 142 -16.44 3.36 -7.70
CA PHE A 142 -17.38 4.04 -8.59
C PHE A 142 -18.35 3.08 -9.28
N THR A 143 -18.05 1.78 -9.31
CA THR A 143 -18.93 0.77 -9.95
C THR A 143 -20.00 0.27 -9.00
N SER A 144 -21.19 0.00 -9.54
CA SER A 144 -22.31 -0.60 -8.80
C SER A 144 -22.13 -2.08 -8.47
N HIS A 145 -21.15 -2.74 -9.08
CA HIS A 145 -20.83 -4.16 -8.92
C HIS A 145 -19.50 -4.43 -8.15
N GLY A 146 -18.74 -3.38 -7.80
CA GLY A 146 -17.54 -3.47 -6.97
C GLY A 146 -16.29 -4.09 -7.64
N HIS A 147 -16.27 -4.24 -8.96
CA HIS A 147 -15.07 -4.59 -9.72
C HIS A 147 -14.25 -3.35 -10.11
N ASP A 148 -12.95 -3.55 -10.30
CA ASP A 148 -12.00 -2.48 -10.69
C ASP A 148 -12.11 -2.10 -12.18
N GLY A 149 -12.78 -2.92 -12.98
CA GLY A 149 -13.03 -2.71 -14.41
C GLY A 149 -14.51 -2.75 -14.77
N ILE A 150 -14.81 -2.42 -16.02
CA ILE A 150 -16.17 -2.40 -16.57
C ILE A 150 -16.66 -3.84 -16.78
N LEU A 151 -17.88 -4.12 -16.33
CA LEU A 151 -18.51 -5.44 -16.45
C LEU A 151 -19.50 -5.46 -17.62
N ARG A 152 -19.29 -6.37 -18.59
CA ARG A 152 -20.17 -6.66 -19.71
C ARG A 152 -20.45 -8.16 -19.76
N ASP A 153 -21.71 -8.55 -19.72
CA ASP A 153 -22.16 -9.95 -19.83
C ASP A 153 -21.41 -10.91 -18.88
N GLY A 154 -21.08 -10.44 -17.68
CA GLY A 154 -20.35 -11.24 -16.67
C GLY A 154 -18.83 -11.29 -16.86
N ILE A 155 -18.28 -10.55 -17.82
CA ILE A 155 -16.85 -10.47 -18.14
C ILE A 155 -16.35 -9.05 -17.81
N ILE A 156 -15.19 -8.94 -17.19
CA ILE A 156 -14.47 -7.67 -17.04
C ILE A 156 -13.78 -7.39 -18.38
N VAL A 157 -14.18 -6.28 -19.02
CA VAL A 157 -13.65 -5.89 -20.33
C VAL A 157 -12.40 -5.02 -20.14
N ASN A 158 -11.32 -5.44 -20.76
CA ASN A 158 -10.02 -4.79 -20.63
C ASN A 158 -10.00 -3.40 -21.29
N ASP A 159 -10.18 -3.34 -22.60
CA ASP A 159 -9.91 -2.16 -23.42
C ASP A 159 -10.78 -0.96 -23.04
N GLU A 160 -12.10 -1.16 -22.86
CA GLU A 160 -13.01 -0.10 -22.38
C GLU A 160 -12.61 0.40 -20.98
N THR A 161 -12.10 -0.48 -20.12
CA THR A 161 -11.60 -0.10 -18.79
C THR A 161 -10.35 0.75 -18.91
N VAL A 162 -9.38 0.35 -19.75
CA VAL A 162 -8.14 1.09 -19.98
C VAL A 162 -8.43 2.49 -20.52
N GLU A 163 -9.34 2.64 -21.47
CA GLU A 163 -9.76 3.96 -21.97
C GLU A 163 -10.29 4.85 -20.83
N GLN A 164 -11.12 4.30 -19.96
CA GLN A 164 -11.73 5.07 -18.88
C GLN A 164 -10.73 5.42 -17.76
N VAL A 165 -9.87 4.50 -17.34
CA VAL A 165 -8.87 4.80 -16.28
C VAL A 165 -7.80 5.77 -16.79
N SER A 166 -7.48 5.74 -18.10
CA SER A 166 -6.57 6.71 -18.71
C SER A 166 -7.16 8.13 -18.71
N ALA A 167 -8.44 8.26 -19.05
CA ALA A 167 -9.14 9.54 -18.96
C ALA A 167 -9.23 10.02 -17.49
N ALA A 168 -9.51 9.11 -16.55
CA ALA A 168 -9.56 9.43 -15.11
C ALA A 168 -8.20 9.92 -14.58
N ALA A 169 -7.09 9.33 -15.03
CA ALA A 169 -5.74 9.75 -14.66
C ALA A 169 -5.49 11.23 -15.03
N VAL A 170 -5.91 11.65 -16.21
CA VAL A 170 -5.82 13.06 -16.65
C VAL A 170 -6.64 13.98 -15.77
N VAL A 171 -7.86 13.59 -15.42
CA VAL A 171 -8.74 14.39 -14.53
C VAL A 171 -8.14 14.49 -13.12
N GLN A 172 -7.58 13.41 -12.59
CA GLN A 172 -6.91 13.39 -11.29
C GLN A 172 -5.62 14.25 -11.30
N ALA A 173 -4.82 14.17 -12.35
CA ALA A 173 -3.64 15.03 -12.53
C ALA A 173 -4.02 16.51 -12.58
N ALA A 174 -5.07 16.87 -13.33
CA ALA A 174 -5.60 18.23 -13.38
C ALA A 174 -6.13 18.73 -12.02
N ALA A 175 -6.54 17.81 -11.13
CA ALA A 175 -6.95 18.12 -9.76
C ALA A 175 -5.76 18.25 -8.78
N GLY A 176 -4.52 18.00 -9.21
CA GLY A 176 -3.31 18.16 -8.40
C GLY A 176 -2.74 16.86 -7.83
N ALA A 177 -3.07 15.70 -8.39
CA ALA A 177 -2.36 14.47 -8.07
C ALA A 177 -0.91 14.55 -8.58
N ASP A 178 0.05 14.21 -7.74
CA ASP A 178 1.47 14.14 -8.07
C ASP A 178 1.85 12.76 -8.63
N ILE A 179 1.13 11.74 -8.20
CA ILE A 179 1.34 10.34 -8.60
C ILE A 179 -0.01 9.70 -8.89
N ILE A 180 -0.13 9.10 -10.08
CA ILE A 180 -1.25 8.22 -10.41
C ILE A 180 -0.84 6.78 -10.10
N ALA A 181 -1.66 6.07 -9.33
CA ALA A 181 -1.39 4.71 -8.89
C ALA A 181 -2.51 3.75 -9.34
N PRO A 182 -2.51 3.30 -10.61
CA PRO A 182 -3.58 2.47 -11.15
C PRO A 182 -3.55 1.07 -10.53
N SER A 183 -4.66 0.68 -9.90
CA SER A 183 -4.79 -0.59 -9.19
C SER A 183 -5.78 -1.58 -9.82
N ASP A 184 -6.25 -1.29 -11.02
CA ASP A 184 -7.25 -2.05 -11.76
C ASP A 184 -6.72 -3.36 -12.35
N MET A 185 -5.42 -3.46 -12.63
CA MET A 185 -4.73 -4.63 -13.20
C MET A 185 -5.15 -4.99 -14.63
N MET A 186 -5.58 -4.03 -15.45
CA MET A 186 -5.88 -4.26 -16.87
C MET A 186 -4.60 -4.21 -17.70
N ASP A 187 -4.56 -5.03 -18.76
CA ASP A 187 -3.41 -5.11 -19.65
C ASP A 187 -3.24 -3.81 -20.47
N GLY A 188 -2.03 -3.25 -20.50
CA GLY A 188 -1.70 -2.03 -21.27
C GLY A 188 -2.11 -0.72 -20.59
N ARG A 189 -2.64 -0.77 -19.37
CA ARG A 189 -3.13 0.41 -18.64
C ARG A 189 -2.05 1.46 -18.35
N ILE A 190 -0.84 1.01 -18.05
CA ILE A 190 0.25 1.92 -17.68
C ILE A 190 0.67 2.74 -18.89
N GLY A 191 0.85 2.10 -20.05
CA GLY A 191 1.19 2.77 -21.31
C GLY A 191 0.12 3.77 -21.74
N ALA A 192 -1.15 3.35 -21.68
CA ALA A 192 -2.27 4.22 -22.03
C ALA A 192 -2.39 5.43 -21.09
N ILE A 193 -2.18 5.26 -19.78
CA ILE A 193 -2.15 6.35 -18.81
C ILE A 193 -0.99 7.29 -19.08
N ARG A 194 0.22 6.76 -19.32
CA ARG A 194 1.41 7.58 -19.63
C ARG A 194 1.19 8.44 -20.87
N ASP A 195 0.72 7.82 -21.96
CA ASP A 195 0.40 8.53 -23.19
C ASP A 195 -0.66 9.61 -22.99
N ALA A 196 -1.71 9.32 -22.21
CA ALA A 196 -2.77 10.28 -21.91
C ALA A 196 -2.26 11.47 -21.09
N LEU A 197 -1.45 11.22 -20.05
CA LEU A 197 -0.86 12.27 -19.22
C LEU A 197 0.07 13.16 -20.05
N ASP A 198 0.96 12.60 -20.87
CA ASP A 198 1.90 13.33 -21.70
C ASP A 198 1.18 14.18 -22.74
N ALA A 199 0.17 13.63 -23.41
CA ALA A 199 -0.64 14.33 -24.41
C ALA A 199 -1.42 15.52 -23.83
N ASN A 200 -1.70 15.53 -22.52
CA ASN A 200 -2.41 16.58 -21.83
C ASN A 200 -1.49 17.53 -21.01
N GLY A 201 -0.16 17.42 -21.15
CA GLY A 201 0.81 18.29 -20.51
C GLY A 201 1.15 17.94 -19.07
N PHE A 202 0.85 16.72 -18.63
CA PHE A 202 1.15 16.20 -17.29
C PHE A 202 2.38 15.26 -17.30
N GLY A 203 3.40 15.56 -18.10
CA GLY A 203 4.61 14.75 -18.21
C GLY A 203 5.41 14.62 -16.90
N ASP A 204 5.21 15.53 -15.95
CA ASP A 204 5.86 15.48 -14.62
C ASP A 204 5.07 14.67 -13.58
N VAL A 205 3.85 14.21 -13.90
CA VAL A 205 3.07 13.34 -12.99
C VAL A 205 3.60 11.92 -13.09
N ALA A 206 4.04 11.37 -11.97
CA ALA A 206 4.62 10.02 -11.91
C ALA A 206 3.53 8.92 -11.92
N ILE A 207 3.91 7.72 -12.34
CA ILE A 207 3.05 6.54 -12.28
C ILE A 207 3.65 5.52 -11.30
N MET A 208 2.89 5.22 -10.22
CA MET A 208 3.18 4.13 -9.28
C MET A 208 2.28 2.94 -9.62
N SER A 209 2.78 2.01 -10.42
CA SER A 209 1.98 0.86 -10.78
C SER A 209 1.77 -0.10 -9.62
N TYR A 210 0.52 -0.49 -9.37
CA TYR A 210 0.21 -1.70 -8.60
C TYR A 210 0.56 -2.94 -9.43
N ALA A 211 1.83 -3.04 -9.84
CA ALA A 211 2.33 -4.03 -10.78
C ALA A 211 2.09 -5.48 -10.32
N THR A 212 2.03 -5.70 -9.01
CA THR A 212 1.82 -7.05 -8.45
C THR A 212 0.73 -7.04 -7.40
N LYS A 213 -0.52 -6.97 -7.86
CA LYS A 213 -1.72 -7.03 -7.02
C LYS A 213 -2.34 -8.43 -7.06
N PHE A 214 -2.33 -9.10 -5.92
CA PHE A 214 -2.76 -10.48 -5.80
C PHE A 214 -4.23 -10.61 -5.38
N ALA A 215 -4.91 -11.66 -5.85
CA ALA A 215 -6.19 -12.09 -5.32
C ALA A 215 -6.00 -12.58 -3.88
N SER A 216 -6.49 -11.80 -2.89
CA SER A 216 -6.15 -11.98 -1.49
C SER A 216 -7.35 -11.90 -0.55
N ALA A 217 -7.30 -12.69 0.53
CA ALA A 217 -8.25 -12.63 1.64
C ALA A 217 -8.05 -11.37 2.52
N PHE A 218 -6.93 -10.68 2.43
CA PHE A 218 -6.57 -9.55 3.29
C PHE A 218 -7.24 -8.22 2.92
N TYR A 219 -8.14 -8.17 1.93
CA TYR A 219 -8.85 -6.95 1.52
C TYR A 219 -10.19 -6.70 2.22
N GLY A 220 -10.60 -7.56 3.14
CA GLY A 220 -11.92 -7.47 3.79
C GLY A 220 -12.22 -6.08 4.38
N PRO A 221 -11.39 -5.54 5.30
CA PRO A 221 -11.64 -4.25 5.92
C PRO A 221 -11.60 -3.05 4.96
N TYR A 222 -10.80 -3.10 3.88
CA TYR A 222 -10.78 -2.08 2.85
C TYR A 222 -12.14 -1.95 2.14
N ARG A 223 -12.81 -3.06 1.86
CA ARG A 223 -14.16 -3.04 1.23
C ARG A 223 -15.19 -2.34 2.12
N GLU A 224 -15.09 -2.50 3.43
CA GLU A 224 -15.91 -1.72 4.39
C GLU A 224 -15.57 -0.23 4.28
N ALA A 225 -14.28 0.11 4.28
CA ALA A 225 -13.83 1.50 4.29
C ALA A 225 -14.31 2.29 3.06
N ILE A 226 -14.24 1.70 1.85
CA ILE A 226 -14.71 2.35 0.61
C ILE A 226 -16.19 2.08 0.29
N GLY A 227 -16.92 1.38 1.17
CA GLY A 227 -18.36 1.13 1.00
C GLY A 227 -18.70 0.15 -0.12
N THR A 228 -17.82 -0.80 -0.47
CA THR A 228 -18.08 -1.83 -1.48
C THR A 228 -18.38 -3.20 -0.87
N GLN A 229 -18.51 -3.29 0.46
CA GLN A 229 -18.85 -4.52 1.14
C GLN A 229 -20.19 -5.07 0.64
N GLY A 230 -20.19 -6.31 0.18
CA GLY A 230 -21.41 -6.98 -0.33
C GLY A 230 -21.80 -6.61 -1.78
N LEU A 231 -21.11 -5.67 -2.44
CA LEU A 231 -21.38 -5.33 -3.84
C LEU A 231 -20.72 -6.27 -4.83
N LEU A 232 -19.54 -6.82 -4.49
CA LEU A 232 -18.75 -7.62 -5.41
C LEU A 232 -19.52 -8.86 -5.88
N LYS A 233 -19.72 -8.96 -7.19
CA LYS A 233 -20.34 -10.11 -7.86
C LYS A 233 -19.23 -11.03 -8.37
N GLY A 234 -19.15 -12.26 -7.82
CA GLY A 234 -18.07 -13.19 -8.15
C GLY A 234 -16.77 -12.89 -7.41
N ASP A 235 -15.64 -12.97 -8.09
CA ASP A 235 -14.33 -12.69 -7.53
C ASP A 235 -13.47 -11.84 -8.52
N LYS A 236 -12.26 -11.49 -8.13
CA LYS A 236 -11.34 -10.67 -8.93
C LYS A 236 -10.20 -11.49 -9.57
N LYS A 237 -10.31 -12.83 -9.58
CA LYS A 237 -9.23 -13.72 -10.05
C LYS A 237 -9.00 -13.68 -11.56
N THR A 238 -9.90 -13.10 -12.33
CA THR A 238 -9.75 -12.97 -13.78
C THR A 238 -8.80 -11.85 -14.19
N TYR A 239 -8.39 -10.98 -13.24
CA TYR A 239 -7.47 -9.87 -13.49
C TYR A 239 -6.48 -9.59 -12.35
N TYR A 240 -6.63 -10.20 -11.17
CA TYR A 240 -5.60 -10.18 -10.12
C TYR A 240 -4.71 -11.41 -10.22
N ILE A 241 -3.44 -11.28 -9.92
CA ILE A 241 -2.46 -12.36 -9.89
C ILE A 241 -2.90 -13.42 -8.88
N ASP A 242 -2.75 -14.70 -9.21
CA ASP A 242 -2.98 -15.79 -8.27
C ASP A 242 -1.90 -15.74 -7.17
N HIS A 243 -2.36 -15.84 -5.93
CA HIS A 243 -1.47 -15.80 -4.76
C HIS A 243 -0.45 -16.94 -4.67
N ALA A 244 -0.57 -17.96 -5.52
CA ALA A 244 0.40 -19.03 -5.65
C ALA A 244 1.53 -18.73 -6.66
N ASN A 245 1.42 -17.63 -7.43
CA ASN A 245 2.30 -17.34 -8.54
C ASN A 245 3.34 -16.27 -8.18
N THR A 246 4.61 -16.53 -8.45
CA THR A 246 5.71 -15.57 -8.25
C THR A 246 6.35 -15.14 -9.57
N ASP A 247 6.47 -16.04 -10.56
CA ASP A 247 7.04 -15.70 -11.87
C ASP A 247 6.12 -14.83 -12.71
N GLU A 248 4.80 -14.99 -12.55
CA GLU A 248 3.80 -14.11 -13.14
C GLU A 248 3.97 -12.67 -12.65
N ALA A 249 4.15 -12.48 -11.34
CA ALA A 249 4.38 -11.16 -10.74
C ALA A 249 5.60 -10.43 -11.35
N VAL A 250 6.67 -11.15 -11.68
CA VAL A 250 7.84 -10.56 -12.34
C VAL A 250 7.52 -10.11 -13.76
N ARG A 251 6.78 -10.95 -14.53
CA ARG A 251 6.38 -10.59 -15.90
C ARG A 251 5.44 -9.39 -15.94
N GLU A 252 4.49 -9.31 -15.01
CA GLU A 252 3.60 -8.14 -14.88
C GLU A 252 4.39 -6.86 -14.57
N ALA A 253 5.32 -6.92 -13.64
CA ALA A 253 6.16 -5.78 -13.31
C ALA A 253 7.08 -5.36 -14.48
N GLU A 254 7.65 -6.33 -15.21
CA GLU A 254 8.45 -6.07 -16.42
C GLU A 254 7.64 -5.34 -17.49
N GLN A 255 6.39 -5.80 -17.72
CA GLN A 255 5.48 -5.18 -18.67
C GLN A 255 5.13 -3.75 -18.26
N ASP A 256 4.74 -3.53 -17.02
CA ASP A 256 4.40 -2.19 -16.51
C ASP A 256 5.58 -1.21 -16.60
N LEU A 257 6.82 -1.68 -16.35
CA LEU A 257 8.02 -0.86 -16.53
C LEU A 257 8.27 -0.53 -18.01
N ALA A 258 8.08 -1.50 -18.91
CA ALA A 258 8.20 -1.27 -20.36
C ALA A 258 7.15 -0.28 -20.88
N GLU A 259 5.99 -0.22 -20.25
CA GLU A 259 4.90 0.72 -20.52
C GLU A 259 5.12 2.12 -19.92
N GLY A 260 6.12 2.31 -19.05
CA GLY A 260 6.49 3.61 -18.50
C GLY A 260 6.12 3.85 -17.04
N ALA A 261 6.00 2.80 -16.23
CA ALA A 261 5.88 2.95 -14.77
C ALA A 261 7.18 3.52 -14.18
N ASP A 262 7.07 4.52 -13.31
CA ASP A 262 8.20 5.11 -12.57
C ASP A 262 8.52 4.32 -11.30
N MET A 263 7.51 3.69 -10.72
CA MET A 263 7.56 2.99 -9.44
C MET A 263 6.70 1.72 -9.49
N LEU A 264 7.13 0.70 -8.75
CA LEU A 264 6.41 -0.57 -8.60
C LEU A 264 5.81 -0.70 -7.20
N MET A 265 4.61 -1.25 -7.07
CA MET A 265 3.97 -1.55 -5.80
C MET A 265 3.50 -3.00 -5.72
N VAL A 266 3.80 -3.64 -4.58
CA VAL A 266 3.33 -4.98 -4.22
C VAL A 266 2.13 -4.87 -3.27
N LYS A 267 1.01 -5.53 -3.59
CA LYS A 267 -0.22 -5.52 -2.77
C LYS A 267 -0.89 -6.90 -2.75
N PRO A 268 -1.12 -7.49 -1.55
CA PRO A 268 -0.70 -7.06 -0.21
C PRO A 268 0.81 -7.09 -0.01
N GLY A 269 1.28 -6.56 1.13
CA GLY A 269 2.72 -6.45 1.41
C GLY A 269 3.30 -7.60 2.22
N LEU A 270 2.91 -7.80 3.50
CA LEU A 270 3.53 -8.78 4.41
C LEU A 270 3.53 -10.23 3.89
N PRO A 271 2.46 -10.74 3.30
CA PRO A 271 2.44 -12.11 2.76
C PRO A 271 3.33 -12.29 1.51
N TYR A 272 3.84 -11.18 0.93
CA TYR A 272 4.55 -11.15 -0.35
C TYR A 272 5.92 -10.45 -0.27
N LEU A 273 6.61 -10.58 0.88
CA LEU A 273 7.97 -10.05 1.07
C LEU A 273 8.98 -10.66 0.10
N ASP A 274 8.77 -11.89 -0.31
CA ASP A 274 9.53 -12.60 -1.35
C ASP A 274 9.39 -11.91 -2.72
N ILE A 275 8.18 -11.47 -3.07
CA ILE A 275 7.91 -10.73 -4.31
C ILE A 275 8.62 -9.37 -4.27
N ILE A 276 8.47 -8.63 -3.17
CA ILE A 276 9.17 -7.34 -2.98
C ILE A 276 10.68 -7.51 -3.20
N ARG A 277 11.28 -8.52 -2.55
CA ARG A 277 12.71 -8.79 -2.68
C ARG A 277 13.08 -9.12 -4.11
N ARG A 278 12.27 -9.96 -4.77
CA ARG A 278 12.50 -10.40 -6.14
C ARG A 278 12.42 -9.25 -7.15
N LEU A 279 11.40 -8.39 -7.06
CA LEU A 279 11.29 -7.22 -7.93
C LEU A 279 12.45 -6.24 -7.72
N LYS A 280 12.84 -6.01 -6.46
CA LYS A 280 13.96 -5.13 -6.15
C LYS A 280 15.29 -5.65 -6.71
N ASP A 281 15.52 -6.96 -6.64
CA ASP A 281 16.73 -7.60 -7.18
C ASP A 281 16.75 -7.60 -8.71
N GLU A 282 15.60 -7.84 -9.35
CA GLU A 282 15.50 -7.96 -10.79
C GLU A 282 15.59 -6.60 -11.50
N PHE A 283 14.84 -5.60 -11.00
CA PHE A 283 14.66 -4.34 -11.72
C PHE A 283 15.42 -3.16 -11.13
N ALA A 284 15.85 -3.22 -9.87
CA ALA A 284 16.49 -2.12 -9.14
C ALA A 284 15.69 -0.79 -9.17
N MET A 285 14.39 -0.86 -9.43
CA MET A 285 13.48 0.29 -9.47
C MET A 285 12.99 0.66 -8.07
N PRO A 286 12.48 1.88 -7.86
CA PRO A 286 11.74 2.22 -6.64
C PRO A 286 10.58 1.26 -6.45
N THR A 287 10.62 0.51 -5.33
CA THR A 287 9.69 -0.57 -5.02
C THR A 287 8.95 -0.28 -3.73
N PHE A 288 7.64 -0.27 -3.80
CA PHE A 288 6.74 0.05 -2.69
C PHE A 288 5.92 -1.18 -2.30
N ALA A 289 5.35 -1.14 -1.12
CA ALA A 289 4.41 -2.16 -0.67
C ALA A 289 3.22 -1.53 0.06
N TYR A 290 2.06 -2.15 -0.06
CA TYR A 290 0.89 -1.77 0.72
C TYR A 290 0.68 -2.77 1.86
N GLN A 291 0.93 -2.33 3.10
CA GLN A 291 0.43 -3.02 4.28
C GLN A 291 -1.09 -2.84 4.33
N VAL A 292 -1.82 -3.81 3.75
CA VAL A 292 -3.25 -3.64 3.53
C VAL A 292 -4.09 -3.74 4.81
N SER A 293 -5.35 -3.40 4.67
CA SER A 293 -6.32 -3.33 5.77
C SER A 293 -6.44 -4.60 6.61
N GLY A 294 -6.35 -5.78 5.99
CA GLY A 294 -6.38 -7.06 6.71
C GLY A 294 -5.11 -7.32 7.50
N GLU A 295 -3.95 -6.90 7.01
CA GLU A 295 -2.68 -7.00 7.75
C GLU A 295 -2.70 -6.08 8.97
N TYR A 296 -3.18 -4.85 8.80
CA TYR A 296 -3.42 -3.90 9.89
C TYR A 296 -4.38 -4.46 10.94
N ALA A 297 -5.57 -4.88 10.51
CA ALA A 297 -6.62 -5.41 11.39
C ALA A 297 -6.15 -6.66 12.15
N MET A 298 -5.37 -7.53 11.54
CA MET A 298 -4.81 -8.73 12.17
C MET A 298 -3.86 -8.38 13.32
N ILE A 299 -2.98 -7.39 13.15
CA ILE A 299 -2.05 -6.93 14.19
C ILE A 299 -2.84 -6.25 15.32
N GLU A 300 -3.76 -5.33 14.99
CA GLU A 300 -4.58 -4.64 15.99
C GLU A 300 -5.46 -5.59 16.80
N ALA A 301 -6.08 -6.58 16.14
CA ALA A 301 -6.90 -7.60 16.83
C ALA A 301 -6.06 -8.46 17.78
N ALA A 302 -4.87 -8.90 17.38
CA ALA A 302 -3.98 -9.67 18.23
C ALA A 302 -3.44 -8.84 19.42
N ALA A 303 -3.14 -7.57 19.17
CA ALA A 303 -2.71 -6.63 20.21
C ALA A 303 -3.83 -6.34 21.23
N ALA A 304 -5.05 -6.10 20.75
CA ALA A 304 -6.22 -5.85 21.60
C ALA A 304 -6.55 -7.05 22.52
N ASN A 305 -6.27 -8.27 22.10
CA ASN A 305 -6.41 -9.47 22.90
C ASN A 305 -5.20 -9.77 23.80
N GLY A 306 -4.17 -8.93 23.78
CA GLY A 306 -2.96 -9.13 24.61
C GLY A 306 -2.05 -10.28 24.15
N TRP A 307 -2.24 -10.78 22.94
CA TRP A 307 -1.44 -11.89 22.40
C TRP A 307 -0.12 -11.43 21.81
N LEU A 308 -0.06 -10.17 21.37
CA LEU A 308 1.13 -9.52 20.85
C LEU A 308 1.35 -8.16 21.52
N ASP A 309 2.60 -7.74 21.64
CA ASP A 309 2.95 -6.34 21.87
C ASP A 309 2.72 -5.57 20.55
N GLY A 310 1.64 -4.81 20.51
CA GLY A 310 1.16 -4.16 19.27
C GLY A 310 2.17 -3.17 18.69
N GLU A 311 2.88 -2.41 19.54
CA GLU A 311 3.88 -1.45 19.07
C GLU A 311 5.09 -2.16 18.46
N LYS A 312 5.58 -3.20 19.11
CA LYS A 312 6.69 -3.98 18.58
C LYS A 312 6.32 -4.72 17.29
N ALA A 313 5.13 -5.34 17.25
CA ALA A 313 4.65 -6.04 16.06
C ALA A 313 4.47 -5.09 14.87
N MET A 314 3.92 -3.89 15.10
CA MET A 314 3.81 -2.82 14.12
C MET A 314 5.18 -2.44 13.54
N LEU A 315 6.14 -2.08 14.39
CA LEU A 315 7.48 -1.66 13.95
C LEU A 315 8.25 -2.80 13.28
N GLU A 316 8.13 -4.04 13.79
CA GLU A 316 8.77 -5.22 13.20
C GLU A 316 8.21 -5.52 11.80
N SER A 317 6.88 -5.39 11.62
CA SER A 317 6.25 -5.59 10.33
C SER A 317 6.72 -4.57 9.28
N LEU A 318 6.83 -3.29 9.65
CA LEU A 318 7.33 -2.24 8.76
C LEU A 318 8.82 -2.41 8.44
N LEU A 319 9.62 -2.81 9.43
CA LEU A 319 11.03 -3.12 9.21
C LEU A 319 11.22 -4.36 8.33
N ALA A 320 10.26 -5.30 8.33
CA ALA A 320 10.29 -6.45 7.43
C ALA A 320 10.17 -6.02 5.96
N PHE A 321 9.35 -5.02 5.64
CA PHE A 321 9.28 -4.42 4.30
C PHE A 321 10.62 -3.79 3.89
N LYS A 322 11.24 -3.02 4.77
CA LYS A 322 12.57 -2.43 4.51
C LYS A 322 13.61 -3.50 4.26
N ARG A 323 13.63 -4.57 5.06
CA ARG A 323 14.55 -5.70 4.88
C ARG A 323 14.31 -6.45 3.56
N ALA A 324 13.06 -6.50 3.09
CA ALA A 324 12.73 -7.04 1.78
C ALA A 324 13.16 -6.14 0.62
N GLY A 325 13.50 -4.86 0.87
CA GLY A 325 13.99 -3.92 -0.13
C GLY A 325 13.01 -2.82 -0.51
N CYS A 326 11.88 -2.66 0.22
CA CYS A 326 10.97 -1.55 0.00
C CYS A 326 11.64 -0.19 0.19
N ASP A 327 11.38 0.71 -0.74
CA ASP A 327 11.75 2.13 -0.65
C ASP A 327 10.70 2.91 0.16
N GLY A 328 9.41 2.57 0.04
CA GLY A 328 8.34 3.15 0.84
C GLY A 328 7.18 2.19 1.08
N ILE A 329 6.36 2.50 2.08
CA ILE A 329 5.31 1.63 2.58
C ILE A 329 4.01 2.42 2.76
N LEU A 330 2.95 2.03 2.03
CA LEU A 330 1.60 2.49 2.34
C LEU A 330 1.11 1.75 3.60
N THR A 331 0.88 2.49 4.67
CA THR A 331 0.44 1.90 5.94
C THR A 331 -0.47 2.83 6.72
N TYR A 332 -1.51 2.29 7.31
CA TYR A 332 -2.41 3.02 8.22
C TYR A 332 -1.73 3.39 9.54
N TYR A 333 -0.58 2.80 9.81
CA TYR A 333 0.26 3.15 10.98
C TYR A 333 1.10 4.41 10.77
N ALA A 334 1.12 5.01 9.60
CA ALA A 334 2.04 6.10 9.26
C ALA A 334 2.08 7.24 10.30
N PRO A 335 0.96 7.82 10.78
CA PRO A 335 1.02 8.88 11.78
C PRO A 335 1.60 8.40 13.13
N ARG A 336 1.15 7.22 13.61
CA ARG A 336 1.60 6.65 14.88
C ARG A 336 3.10 6.35 14.86
N VAL A 337 3.59 5.78 13.76
CA VAL A 337 5.01 5.47 13.58
C VAL A 337 5.84 6.74 13.43
N ALA A 338 5.36 7.73 12.68
CA ALA A 338 6.05 9.00 12.54
C ALA A 338 6.21 9.74 13.89
N GLU A 339 5.21 9.70 14.76
CA GLU A 339 5.29 10.21 16.13
C GLU A 339 6.36 9.47 16.96
N MET A 340 6.41 8.13 16.87
CA MET A 340 7.40 7.29 17.58
C MET A 340 8.83 7.50 17.09
N LEU A 341 9.03 7.77 15.81
CA LEU A 341 10.37 7.98 15.23
C LEU A 341 10.95 9.36 15.56
N ARG A 342 10.13 10.30 16.00
CA ARG A 342 10.56 11.66 16.41
C ARG A 342 10.94 11.77 17.89
N GLY A 343 10.42 10.91 18.74
CA GLY A 343 10.71 10.85 20.18
C GLY A 343 11.93 10.05 20.48
#